data_03d733daf55f12d35ef100814c089fd2
#
_entry.id   03d733daf55f12d35ef100814c089fd2
#
_cell.length_a   1.000
_cell.length_b   1.000
_cell.length_c   1.000
_cell.angle_alpha   90.00
_cell.angle_beta   90.00
_cell.angle_gamma   90.00
#
_symmetry.space_group_name_H-M   'P 1'
#
loop_
_entity.id
_entity.type
_entity.pdbx_description
1 polymer ?
#
loop_
_entity_poly.entity_id
_entity_poly.type
_entity_poly.pdbx_seq_one_letter_code
_entity_poly.pdbx_strand_id
1 'polypeptide(L)'
;MSKSLEKLPNTIWVLAAGLLCVGAGQSIVFITIPPIARDLGLNEIQIGSIFATSALAWMILSPIWGSLSDSIGRKKIVIVGLSGFAISLILFSFTISLGQSGLLTGTFLFLLLVSARLLNGIFGSATRPSSGGWVADVSSIEARSRAFARLDSGFSMGRILGCL
;
A
#
# COMPACT_ATOMS: atom_id res chain seq x y z
N MET A 1 40.62 5.40 8.79
CA MET A 1 39.45 4.93 9.52
C MET A 1 38.40 4.47 8.51
N SER A 2 38.58 3.29 7.93
CA SER A 2 37.62 2.68 7.00
C SER A 2 36.65 1.85 7.84
N LYS A 3 35.50 2.43 8.27
CA LYS A 3 34.37 1.63 8.79
C LYS A 3 33.86 0.81 7.61
N SER A 4 34.13 -0.49 7.63
CA SER A 4 33.56 -1.48 6.74
C SER A 4 32.06 -1.16 6.54
N LEU A 5 31.68 -0.98 5.28
CA LEU A 5 30.25 -0.87 4.89
C LEU A 5 29.59 -2.17 5.36
N GLU A 6 28.96 -2.13 6.51
CA GLU A 6 28.18 -3.26 7.04
C GLU A 6 27.13 -3.60 5.98
N LYS A 7 27.29 -4.76 5.35
CA LYS A 7 26.36 -5.22 4.30
C LYS A 7 25.00 -5.39 4.95
N LEU A 8 24.07 -4.54 4.58
CA LEU A 8 22.69 -4.65 5.04
C LEU A 8 22.12 -6.00 4.58
N PRO A 9 21.38 -6.72 5.45
CA PRO A 9 20.86 -8.03 5.13
C PRO A 9 19.96 -7.99 3.89
N ASN A 10 19.97 -9.05 3.09
CA ASN A 10 19.17 -9.18 1.86
C ASN A 10 17.66 -8.94 2.11
N THR A 11 17.20 -9.19 3.30
CA THR A 11 15.83 -8.90 3.77
C THR A 11 15.41 -7.46 3.51
N ILE A 12 16.32 -6.48 3.71
CA ILE A 12 16.00 -5.05 3.51
C ILE A 12 15.71 -4.74 2.05
N TRP A 13 16.41 -5.37 1.13
CA TRP A 13 16.20 -5.19 -0.29
C TRP A 13 14.85 -5.80 -0.75
N VAL A 14 14.50 -6.97 -0.21
CA VAL A 14 13.20 -7.59 -0.47
C VAL A 14 12.05 -6.73 0.06
N LEU A 15 12.21 -6.18 1.27
CA LEU A 15 11.20 -5.27 1.84
C LEU A 15 11.09 -3.96 1.04
N ALA A 16 12.22 -3.38 0.62
CA ALA A 16 12.23 -2.19 -0.22
C ALA A 16 11.55 -2.43 -1.58
N ALA A 17 11.78 -3.60 -2.20
CA ALA A 17 11.10 -3.99 -3.43
C ALA A 17 9.57 -4.16 -3.22
N GLY A 18 9.16 -4.77 -2.12
CA GLY A 18 7.74 -4.87 -1.76
C GLY A 18 7.09 -3.49 -1.58
N LEU A 19 7.76 -2.58 -0.87
CA LEU A 19 7.27 -1.21 -0.70
C LEU A 19 7.29 -0.41 -2.00
N LEU A 20 8.22 -0.66 -2.91
CA LEU A 20 8.22 -0.08 -4.26
C LEU A 20 6.95 -0.49 -5.02
N CYS A 21 6.59 -1.77 -5.01
CA CYS A 21 5.36 -2.24 -5.64
C CYS A 21 4.11 -1.61 -5.01
N VAL A 22 4.06 -1.46 -3.69
CA VAL A 22 2.97 -0.77 -2.98
C VAL A 22 2.91 0.70 -3.41
N GLY A 23 4.04 1.39 -3.46
CA GLY A 23 4.13 2.79 -3.89
C GLY A 23 3.65 2.98 -5.32
N ALA A 24 4.09 2.13 -6.25
CA ALA A 24 3.69 2.18 -7.66
C ALA A 24 2.18 1.94 -7.82
N GLY A 25 1.65 0.85 -7.23
CA GLY A 25 0.23 0.55 -7.28
C GLY A 25 -0.64 1.67 -6.70
N GLN A 26 -0.19 2.30 -5.61
CA GLN A 26 -0.89 3.42 -5.00
C GLN A 26 -0.94 4.64 -5.95
N SER A 27 0.17 4.99 -6.60
CA SER A 27 0.23 6.13 -7.53
C SER A 27 -0.59 5.90 -8.79
N ILE A 28 -0.49 4.71 -9.39
CA ILE A 28 -1.31 4.35 -10.56
C ILE A 28 -2.79 4.56 -10.25
N VAL A 29 -3.26 4.07 -9.11
CA VAL A 29 -4.65 4.20 -8.69
C VAL A 29 -5.05 5.67 -8.50
N PHE A 30 -4.19 6.49 -7.87
CA PHE A 30 -4.48 7.91 -7.65
C PHE A 30 -4.62 8.71 -8.96
N ILE A 31 -3.89 8.32 -9.99
CA ILE A 31 -3.88 9.04 -11.28
C ILE A 31 -4.97 8.54 -12.21
N THR A 32 -5.14 7.22 -12.31
CA THR A 32 -6.04 6.63 -13.31
C THR A 32 -7.49 6.59 -12.90
N ILE A 33 -7.77 6.53 -11.59
CA ILE A 33 -9.15 6.34 -11.11
C ILE A 33 -10.03 7.57 -11.26
N PRO A 34 -9.62 8.80 -10.94
CA PRO A 34 -10.52 9.95 -11.04
C PRO A 34 -11.12 10.15 -12.42
N PRO A 35 -10.36 10.13 -13.55
CA PRO A 35 -10.95 10.25 -14.87
C PRO A 35 -11.91 9.08 -15.19
N ILE A 36 -11.49 7.84 -14.95
CA ILE A 36 -12.33 6.66 -15.22
C ILE A 36 -13.64 6.69 -14.40
N ALA A 37 -13.56 7.07 -13.14
CA ALA A 37 -14.73 7.15 -12.28
C ALA A 37 -15.74 8.21 -12.74
N ARG A 38 -15.26 9.35 -13.28
CA ARG A 38 -16.12 10.36 -13.93
C ARG A 38 -16.80 9.80 -15.17
N ASP A 39 -16.08 9.09 -16.03
CA ASP A 39 -16.63 8.46 -17.22
C ASP A 39 -17.71 7.41 -16.87
N LEU A 40 -17.60 6.79 -15.69
CA LEU A 40 -18.59 5.87 -15.13
C LEU A 40 -19.77 6.57 -14.42
N GLY A 41 -19.83 7.91 -14.47
CA GLY A 41 -20.94 8.70 -13.92
C GLY A 41 -20.86 8.97 -12.42
N LEU A 42 -19.71 8.74 -11.77
CA LEU A 42 -19.49 9.07 -10.36
C LEU A 42 -19.20 10.58 -10.21
N ASN A 43 -19.82 11.18 -9.19
CA ASN A 43 -19.57 12.58 -8.87
C ASN A 43 -18.28 12.78 -8.04
N GLU A 44 -17.79 14.00 -7.93
CA GLU A 44 -16.54 14.33 -7.22
C GLU A 44 -16.56 13.95 -5.74
N ILE A 45 -17.73 14.01 -5.08
CA ILE A 45 -17.89 13.62 -3.68
C ILE A 45 -17.73 12.11 -3.53
N GLN A 46 -18.30 11.34 -4.44
CA GLN A 46 -18.15 9.89 -4.46
C GLN A 46 -16.69 9.48 -4.71
N ILE A 47 -16.04 10.11 -5.68
CA ILE A 47 -14.61 9.86 -5.96
C ILE A 47 -13.75 10.21 -4.76
N GLY A 48 -13.96 11.37 -4.15
CA GLY A 48 -13.26 11.79 -2.93
C GLY A 48 -13.49 10.83 -1.77
N SER A 49 -14.71 10.32 -1.58
CA SER A 49 -15.05 9.38 -0.49
C SER A 49 -14.40 8.00 -0.66
N ILE A 50 -14.22 7.52 -1.90
CA ILE A 50 -13.47 6.28 -2.19
C ILE A 50 -12.04 6.38 -1.64
N PHE A 51 -11.35 7.50 -1.88
CA PHE A 51 -9.99 7.71 -1.38
C PHE A 51 -9.95 7.99 0.12
N ALA A 52 -10.88 8.81 0.62
CA ALA A 52 -10.99 9.16 2.04
C ALA A 52 -11.19 7.93 2.92
N THR A 53 -12.06 7.00 2.51
CA THR A 53 -12.31 5.73 3.23
C THR A 53 -11.04 4.91 3.40
N SER A 54 -10.26 4.78 2.32
CA SER A 54 -8.97 4.08 2.37
C SER A 54 -7.96 4.79 3.28
N ALA A 55 -7.88 6.13 3.20
CA ALA A 55 -6.96 6.92 4.02
C ALA A 55 -7.30 6.84 5.51
N LEU A 56 -8.58 6.87 5.87
CA LEU A 56 -9.07 6.68 7.24
C LEU A 56 -8.71 5.29 7.76
N ALA A 57 -8.92 4.24 6.95
CA ALA A 57 -8.52 2.89 7.33
C ALA A 57 -7.01 2.79 7.57
N TRP A 58 -6.19 3.42 6.73
CA TRP A 58 -4.73 3.50 6.92
C TRP A 58 -4.36 4.18 8.24
N MET A 59 -4.98 5.30 8.55
CA MET A 59 -4.72 6.07 9.77
C MET A 59 -5.05 5.26 11.02
N ILE A 60 -6.21 4.61 11.05
CA ILE A 60 -6.71 3.88 12.21
C ILE A 60 -5.96 2.56 12.41
N LEU A 61 -5.71 1.81 11.32
CA LEU A 61 -5.21 0.44 11.39
C LEU A 61 -3.68 0.34 11.40
N SER A 62 -2.95 1.37 10.95
CA SER A 62 -1.48 1.36 10.96
C SER A 62 -0.88 1.05 12.34
N PRO A 63 -1.28 1.72 13.44
CA PRO A 63 -0.75 1.41 14.76
C PRO A 63 -1.16 0.01 15.25
N ILE A 64 -2.38 -0.44 14.89
CA ILE A 64 -2.87 -1.77 15.25
C ILE A 64 -2.01 -2.85 14.58
N TRP A 65 -1.74 -2.73 13.29
CA TRP A 65 -0.85 -3.63 12.57
C TRP A 65 0.58 -3.60 13.09
N GLY A 66 1.08 -2.44 13.51
CA GLY A 66 2.37 -2.30 14.16
C GLY A 66 2.48 -3.19 15.40
N SER A 67 1.57 -3.02 16.35
CA SER A 67 1.54 -3.82 17.59
C SER A 67 1.25 -5.30 17.33
N LEU A 68 0.38 -5.62 16.38
CA LEU A 68 0.07 -6.99 16.01
C LEU A 68 1.29 -7.69 15.38
N SER A 69 2.11 -6.95 14.62
CA SER A 69 3.33 -7.50 14.03
C SER A 69 4.40 -7.84 15.07
N ASP A 70 4.38 -7.17 16.23
CA ASP A 70 5.27 -7.49 17.35
C ASP A 70 4.92 -8.83 18.00
N SER A 71 3.64 -9.17 18.07
CA SER A 71 3.13 -10.39 18.71
C SER A 71 3.06 -11.60 17.77
N ILE A 72 2.58 -11.44 16.56
CA ILE A 72 2.37 -12.53 15.57
C ILE A 72 3.63 -12.80 14.76
N GLY A 73 4.50 -11.79 14.62
CA GLY A 73 5.74 -11.84 13.86
C GLY A 73 5.73 -10.99 12.60
N ARG A 74 6.78 -10.18 12.44
CA ARG A 74 6.96 -9.18 11.36
C ARG A 74 6.73 -9.75 9.96
N LYS A 75 7.39 -10.87 9.65
CA LYS A 75 7.32 -11.51 8.34
C LYS A 75 5.90 -11.87 7.93
N LYS A 76 5.13 -12.45 8.86
CA LYS A 76 3.76 -12.91 8.58
C LYS A 76 2.86 -11.71 8.22
N ILE A 77 2.95 -10.63 8.99
CA ILE A 77 2.13 -9.44 8.79
C ILE A 77 2.52 -8.70 7.50
N VAL A 78 3.82 -8.64 7.15
CA VAL A 78 4.25 -8.09 5.85
C VAL A 78 3.66 -8.90 4.70
N ILE A 79 3.67 -10.23 4.76
CA ILE A 79 3.10 -11.08 3.72
C ILE A 79 1.58 -10.87 3.62
N VAL A 80 0.87 -10.85 4.75
CA VAL A 80 -0.58 -10.58 4.79
C VAL A 80 -0.88 -9.20 4.20
N GLY A 81 -0.11 -8.18 4.57
CA GLY A 81 -0.27 -6.82 4.05
C GLY A 81 -0.06 -6.74 2.53
N LEU A 82 1.02 -7.30 2.01
CA LEU A 82 1.32 -7.32 0.57
C LEU A 82 0.29 -8.13 -0.22
N SER A 83 -0.10 -9.30 0.27
CA SER A 83 -1.09 -10.16 -0.39
C SER A 83 -2.46 -9.48 -0.41
N GLY A 84 -2.91 -8.94 0.73
CA GLY A 84 -4.18 -8.23 0.82
C GLY A 84 -4.20 -6.96 -0.03
N PHE A 85 -3.08 -6.24 -0.09
CA PHE A 85 -2.92 -5.10 -1.00
C PHE A 85 -3.08 -5.51 -2.47
N ALA A 86 -2.41 -6.58 -2.90
CA ALA A 86 -2.51 -7.09 -4.27
C ALA A 86 -3.94 -7.54 -4.60
N ILE A 87 -4.58 -8.31 -3.71
CA ILE A 87 -5.97 -8.75 -3.88
C ILE A 87 -6.92 -7.55 -3.99
N SER A 88 -6.74 -6.53 -3.15
CA SER A 88 -7.58 -5.32 -3.21
C SER A 88 -7.45 -4.57 -4.54
N LEU A 89 -6.24 -4.51 -5.11
CA LEU A 89 -6.02 -3.91 -6.44
C LEU A 89 -6.70 -4.71 -7.55
N ILE A 90 -6.63 -6.04 -7.50
CA ILE A 90 -7.31 -6.92 -8.46
C ILE A 90 -8.83 -6.73 -8.38
N LEU A 91 -9.41 -6.76 -7.17
CA LEU A 91 -10.84 -6.53 -6.96
C LEU A 91 -11.27 -5.15 -7.45
N PHE A 92 -10.46 -4.13 -7.19
CA PHE A 92 -10.72 -2.78 -7.63
C PHE A 92 -10.70 -2.66 -9.16
N SER A 93 -9.68 -3.21 -9.82
CA SER A 93 -9.57 -3.26 -11.28
C SER A 93 -10.73 -4.04 -11.91
N PHE A 94 -11.09 -5.16 -11.32
CA PHE A 94 -12.22 -5.97 -11.77
C PHE A 94 -13.55 -5.22 -11.68
N THR A 95 -13.79 -4.51 -10.57
CA THR A 95 -14.98 -3.66 -10.39
C THR A 95 -15.07 -2.56 -11.44
N ILE A 96 -13.94 -1.93 -11.79
CA ILE A 96 -13.90 -0.92 -12.86
C ILE A 96 -14.24 -1.56 -14.21
N SER A 97 -13.67 -2.72 -14.53
CA SER A 97 -13.97 -3.43 -15.77
C SER A 97 -15.45 -3.77 -15.91
N LEU A 98 -16.10 -4.19 -14.81
CA LEU A 98 -17.55 -4.41 -14.79
C LEU A 98 -18.35 -3.11 -14.96
N GLY A 99 -17.87 -2.01 -14.42
CA GLY A 99 -18.45 -0.68 -14.66
C GLY A 99 -18.38 -0.26 -16.12
N GLN A 100 -17.20 -0.41 -16.75
CA GLN A 100 -16.97 -0.08 -18.15
C GLN A 100 -17.79 -0.96 -19.12
N SER A 101 -18.04 -2.21 -18.78
CA SER A 101 -18.91 -3.10 -19.56
C SER A 101 -20.40 -2.79 -19.41
N GLY A 102 -20.78 -1.84 -18.55
CA GLY A 102 -22.17 -1.48 -18.27
C GLY A 102 -22.93 -2.46 -17.37
N LEU A 103 -22.27 -3.52 -16.90
CA LEU A 103 -22.89 -4.51 -16.00
C LEU A 103 -23.15 -3.94 -14.59
N LEU A 104 -22.34 -2.97 -14.17
CA LEU A 104 -22.45 -2.31 -12.88
C LEU A 104 -22.52 -0.79 -13.09
N THR A 105 -23.54 -0.16 -12.52
CA THR A 105 -23.75 1.29 -12.64
C THR A 105 -24.22 1.91 -11.32
N GLY A 106 -24.10 3.23 -11.22
CA GLY A 106 -24.68 4.02 -10.14
C GLY A 106 -24.16 3.63 -8.74
N THR A 107 -25.08 3.58 -7.78
CA THR A 107 -24.76 3.37 -6.35
C THR A 107 -24.09 2.02 -6.08
N PHE A 108 -24.44 0.98 -6.81
CA PHE A 108 -23.88 -0.35 -6.59
C PHE A 108 -22.39 -0.41 -7.00
N LEU A 109 -22.05 0.18 -8.14
CA LEU A 109 -20.67 0.35 -8.58
C LEU A 109 -19.85 1.13 -7.54
N PHE A 110 -20.41 2.24 -7.05
CA PHE A 110 -19.77 3.07 -6.03
C PHE A 110 -19.47 2.28 -4.75
N LEU A 111 -20.44 1.53 -4.22
CA LEU A 111 -20.26 0.73 -3.01
C LEU A 111 -19.20 -0.36 -3.16
N LEU A 112 -19.11 -1.00 -4.32
CA LEU A 112 -18.07 -1.99 -4.59
C LEU A 112 -16.67 -1.35 -4.67
N LEU A 113 -16.55 -0.19 -5.30
CA LEU A 113 -15.28 0.56 -5.35
C LEU A 113 -14.82 1.01 -3.95
N VAL A 114 -15.75 1.51 -3.13
CA VAL A 114 -15.46 1.86 -1.72
C VAL A 114 -15.01 0.63 -0.94
N SER A 115 -15.69 -0.51 -1.10
CA SER A 115 -15.35 -1.76 -0.42
C SER A 115 -13.95 -2.26 -0.80
N ALA A 116 -13.62 -2.26 -2.09
CA ALA A 116 -12.31 -2.65 -2.58
C ALA A 116 -11.21 -1.70 -2.06
N ARG A 117 -11.50 -0.39 -1.99
CA ARG A 117 -10.56 0.61 -1.42
C ARG A 117 -10.44 0.49 0.09
N LEU A 118 -11.50 0.13 0.79
CA LEU A 118 -11.45 -0.15 2.23
C LEU A 118 -10.54 -1.34 2.52
N LEU A 119 -10.67 -2.43 1.75
CA LEU A 119 -9.76 -3.58 1.84
C LEU A 119 -8.30 -3.17 1.59
N ASN A 120 -8.06 -2.31 0.60
CA ASN A 120 -6.74 -1.73 0.36
C ASN A 120 -6.22 -0.97 1.58
N GLY A 121 -7.06 -0.15 2.22
CA GLY A 121 -6.74 0.58 3.44
C GLY A 121 -6.40 -0.36 4.60
N ILE A 122 -7.19 -1.42 4.78
CA ILE A 122 -7.01 -2.39 5.85
C ILE A 122 -5.69 -3.13 5.72
N PHE A 123 -5.45 -3.78 4.59
CA PHE A 123 -4.27 -4.63 4.40
C PHE A 123 -3.02 -3.83 4.03
N GLY A 124 -3.16 -2.80 3.20
CA GLY A 124 -2.03 -1.95 2.81
C GLY A 124 -1.38 -1.27 4.00
N SER A 125 -2.17 -0.85 5.00
CA SER A 125 -1.68 -0.22 6.23
C SER A 125 -0.78 -1.13 7.08
N ALA A 126 -0.83 -2.45 6.90
CA ALA A 126 0.02 -3.40 7.59
C ALA A 126 1.48 -3.36 7.11
N THR A 127 1.71 -3.01 5.85
CA THR A 127 3.00 -3.21 5.18
C THR A 127 4.10 -2.32 5.74
N ARG A 128 3.86 -1.01 5.86
CA ARG A 128 4.89 -0.04 6.30
C ARG A 128 5.32 -0.23 7.76
N PRO A 129 4.41 -0.26 8.75
CA PRO A 129 4.82 -0.40 10.15
C PRO A 129 5.53 -1.73 10.41
N SER A 130 5.05 -2.83 9.82
CA SER A 130 5.66 -4.14 9.98
C SER A 130 7.03 -4.26 9.30
N SER A 131 7.20 -3.67 8.10
CA SER A 131 8.51 -3.58 7.44
C SER A 131 9.49 -2.73 8.22
N GLY A 132 9.04 -1.59 8.76
CA GLY A 132 9.85 -0.72 9.62
C GLY A 132 10.28 -1.45 10.89
N GLY A 133 9.36 -2.11 11.58
CA GLY A 133 9.68 -2.94 12.75
C GLY A 133 10.68 -4.05 12.43
N TRP A 134 10.49 -4.76 11.30
CA TRP A 134 11.43 -5.80 10.89
C TRP A 134 12.83 -5.25 10.65
N VAL A 135 12.94 -4.11 9.97
CA VAL A 135 14.24 -3.45 9.78
C VAL A 135 14.87 -3.03 11.11
N ALA A 136 14.08 -2.53 12.06
CA ALA A 136 14.57 -2.18 13.39
C ALA A 136 15.15 -3.39 14.14
N ASP A 137 14.54 -4.58 13.96
CA ASP A 137 14.95 -5.82 14.62
C ASP A 137 16.25 -6.40 14.00
N VAL A 138 16.48 -6.25 12.70
CA VAL A 138 17.62 -6.86 12.00
C VAL A 138 18.79 -5.89 11.76
N SER A 139 18.64 -4.61 12.10
CA SER A 139 19.69 -3.60 11.91
C SER A 139 20.32 -3.18 13.23
N SER A 140 21.66 -3.02 13.23
CA SER A 140 22.34 -2.37 14.34
C SER A 140 21.88 -0.91 14.48
N ILE A 141 22.01 -0.34 15.68
CA ILE A 141 21.59 1.05 15.98
C ILE A 141 22.21 2.02 14.98
N GLU A 142 23.48 1.81 14.61
CA GLU A 142 24.24 2.67 13.69
C GLU A 142 23.79 2.53 12.22
N ALA A 143 23.33 1.34 11.81
CA ALA A 143 22.86 1.06 10.45
C ALA A 143 21.38 1.36 10.25
N ARG A 144 20.62 1.53 11.33
CA ARG A 144 19.15 1.64 11.34
C ARG A 144 18.67 2.80 10.47
N SER A 145 19.25 3.99 10.59
CA SER A 145 18.86 5.15 9.77
C SER A 145 19.04 4.89 8.27
N ARG A 146 20.15 4.23 7.87
CA ARG A 146 20.40 3.87 6.46
C ARG A 146 19.40 2.82 5.96
N ALA A 147 19.03 1.89 6.81
CA ALA A 147 18.07 0.85 6.48
C ALA A 147 16.65 1.43 6.28
N PHE A 148 16.22 2.33 7.16
CA PHE A 148 14.95 3.06 7.00
C PHE A 148 14.95 3.95 5.75
N ALA A 149 16.04 4.67 5.48
CA ALA A 149 16.17 5.48 4.28
C ALA A 149 16.00 4.64 2.99
N ARG A 150 16.48 3.40 2.95
CA ARG A 150 16.27 2.49 1.82
C ARG A 150 14.83 2.03 1.67
N LEU A 151 14.13 1.74 2.78
CA LEU A 151 12.71 1.41 2.72
C LEU A 151 11.88 2.57 2.15
N ASP A 152 12.12 3.78 2.65
CA ASP A 152 11.41 4.96 2.20
C ASP A 152 11.79 5.36 0.76
N SER A 153 13.05 5.16 0.37
CA SER A 153 13.47 5.32 -1.03
C SER A 153 12.75 4.35 -1.96
N GLY A 154 12.61 3.07 -1.56
CA GLY A 154 11.86 2.08 -2.33
C GLY A 154 10.40 2.51 -2.55
N PHE A 155 9.70 2.88 -1.49
CA PHE A 155 8.33 3.35 -1.57
C PHE A 155 8.19 4.63 -2.42
N SER A 156 9.07 5.61 -2.22
CA SER A 156 9.06 6.87 -2.97
C SER A 156 9.36 6.68 -4.45
N MET A 157 10.33 5.81 -4.76
CA MET A 157 10.65 5.42 -6.13
C MET A 157 9.46 4.75 -6.81
N GLY A 158 8.79 3.84 -6.10
CA GLY A 158 7.54 3.23 -6.60
C GLY A 158 6.49 4.27 -6.94
N ARG A 159 6.28 5.26 -6.08
CA ARG A 159 5.34 6.35 -6.35
C ARG A 159 5.70 7.16 -7.59
N ILE A 160 6.96 7.45 -7.82
CA ILE A 160 7.43 8.17 -9.01
C ILE A 160 7.20 7.31 -10.27
N LEU A 161 7.61 6.04 -10.24
CA LEU A 161 7.43 5.12 -11.36
C LEU A 161 5.96 4.86 -11.71
N GLY A 162 5.08 4.89 -10.72
CA GLY A 162 3.64 4.76 -10.93
C GLY A 162 2.98 6.01 -11.52
N CYS A 163 3.72 7.14 -11.60
CA CYS A 163 3.24 8.39 -12.21
C CYS A 163 3.69 8.56 -13.66
N LEU A 164 4.65 7.74 -14.14
CA LEU A 164 5.17 7.76 -15.51
C LEU A 164 4.34 6.88 -16.43
#